data_22155639d6178f4629b3ee5bbd8bcb95
#
_entry.id   22155639d6178f4629b3ee5bbd8bcb95
#
_cell.length_a   1.000
_cell.length_b   1.000
_cell.length_c   1.000
_cell.angle_alpha   90.00
_cell.angle_beta   90.00
_cell.angle_gamma   90.00
#
_symmetry.space_group_name_H-M   'P 1'
#
loop_
_entity.id
_entity.type
_entity.pdbx_description
1 polymer ?
#
loop_
_entity_poly.entity_id
_entity_poly.type
_entity_poly.pdbx_seq_one_letter_code
_entity_poly.pdbx_strand_id
1 'polypeptide(L)'
;MIRGIGTSKGIGIGHALIIDEPQIEAKTEIVSDTAAELRRYENVKKKFIADTQNIIEELKKKLKENDKTSLVLQNQIYLIEDIEMNQQITGFIENEHLCADAAVDRTCSLYADIFASLDSEVMNQRVADIEDLKHRILSMLSGNVTVDLSNLEPDTIIVAKQLHPSVTAAMDTKHVVGIIAEKGGETSHAAILARALEIPAV
;
A
#
# COMPACT_ATOMS: atom_id res chain seq x y z
N MET A 1 -8.29 24.73 15.26
CA MET A 1 -7.02 24.79 14.49
C MET A 1 -6.28 23.48 14.74
N ILE A 2 -6.03 22.70 13.70
CA ILE A 2 -5.24 21.46 13.78
C ILE A 2 -3.79 21.86 13.51
N ARG A 3 -2.85 21.32 14.30
CA ARG A 3 -1.41 21.52 14.11
C ARG A 3 -0.79 20.21 13.64
N GLY A 4 0.10 20.29 12.67
CA GLY A 4 0.83 19.14 12.12
C GLY A 4 2.28 19.49 11.84
N ILE A 5 3.04 18.49 11.40
CA ILE A 5 4.42 18.64 10.95
C ILE A 5 4.38 18.93 9.45
N GLY A 6 4.81 20.14 9.04
CA GLY A 6 4.88 20.49 7.62
C GLY A 6 5.96 19.67 6.91
N THR A 7 5.56 18.78 6.02
CA THR A 7 6.47 17.88 5.27
C THR A 7 6.78 18.39 3.87
N SER A 8 5.90 19.21 3.30
CA SER A 8 6.12 19.93 2.05
C SER A 8 5.56 21.36 2.16
N LYS A 9 6.33 22.34 1.71
CA LYS A 9 6.01 23.77 1.85
C LYS A 9 4.93 24.20 0.86
N GLY A 10 4.11 25.17 1.26
CA GLY A 10 3.13 25.80 0.39
C GLY A 10 1.83 26.13 1.11
N ILE A 11 0.86 26.63 0.34
CA ILE A 11 -0.50 26.89 0.78
C ILE A 11 -1.43 26.25 -0.25
N GLY A 12 -2.25 25.30 0.19
CA GLY A 12 -3.31 24.69 -0.60
C GLY A 12 -4.67 25.22 -0.15
N ILE A 13 -5.51 25.64 -1.08
CA ILE A 13 -6.90 26.05 -0.81
C ILE A 13 -7.79 25.23 -1.73
N GLY A 14 -8.73 24.50 -1.13
CA GLY A 14 -9.62 23.64 -1.89
C GLY A 14 -10.61 22.90 -1.00
N HIS A 15 -11.28 21.90 -1.55
CA HIS A 15 -12.21 21.05 -0.83
C HIS A 15 -11.53 19.75 -0.36
N ALA A 16 -11.91 19.30 0.84
CA ALA A 16 -11.33 18.10 1.44
C ALA A 16 -12.00 16.83 0.88
N LEU A 17 -11.19 15.93 0.34
CA LEU A 17 -11.56 14.55 0.06
C LEU A 17 -11.00 13.65 1.17
N ILE A 18 -11.88 13.13 2.00
CA ILE A 18 -11.47 12.22 3.08
C ILE A 18 -11.38 10.81 2.50
N ILE A 19 -10.19 10.25 2.56
CA ILE A 19 -9.94 8.84 2.22
C ILE A 19 -10.01 8.06 3.51
N ASP A 20 -11.13 7.38 3.70
CA ASP A 20 -11.30 6.43 4.80
C ASP A 20 -11.02 5.04 4.25
N GLU A 21 -9.80 4.57 4.43
CA GLU A 21 -9.45 3.19 4.09
C GLU A 21 -10.06 2.28 5.16
N PRO A 22 -11.01 1.40 4.79
CA PRO A 22 -11.57 0.48 5.76
C PRO A 22 -10.45 -0.36 6.38
N GLN A 23 -10.45 -0.49 7.69
CA GLN A 23 -9.59 -1.48 8.34
C GLN A 23 -10.04 -2.86 7.86
N ILE A 24 -9.22 -3.49 7.04
CA ILE A 24 -9.50 -4.82 6.53
C ILE A 24 -8.99 -5.79 7.59
N GLU A 25 -9.90 -6.31 8.38
CA GLU A 25 -9.60 -7.43 9.27
C GLU A 25 -9.52 -8.71 8.42
N ALA A 26 -8.41 -9.41 8.53
CA ALA A 26 -8.28 -10.71 7.89
C ALA A 26 -9.33 -11.67 8.48
N LYS A 27 -10.07 -12.35 7.59
CA LYS A 27 -10.93 -13.44 8.06
C LYS A 27 -10.05 -14.52 8.66
N THR A 28 -10.46 -15.05 9.80
CA THR A 28 -9.73 -16.10 10.55
C THR A 28 -10.41 -17.46 10.42
N GLU A 29 -11.04 -17.72 9.29
CA GLU A 29 -11.82 -18.94 9.08
C GLU A 29 -10.92 -20.13 8.73
N ILE A 30 -11.25 -21.29 9.31
CA ILE A 30 -10.73 -22.58 8.89
C ILE A 30 -11.59 -23.07 7.75
N VAL A 31 -10.96 -23.47 6.65
CA VAL A 31 -11.64 -23.85 5.42
C VAL A 31 -11.52 -25.36 5.16
N SER A 32 -12.54 -25.94 4.57
CA SER A 32 -12.54 -27.35 4.17
C SER A 32 -11.97 -27.56 2.75
N ASP A 33 -12.11 -26.57 1.86
CA ASP A 33 -11.59 -26.62 0.48
C ASP A 33 -10.34 -25.74 0.33
N THR A 34 -9.21 -26.30 0.74
CA THR A 34 -7.91 -25.63 0.63
C THR A 34 -7.51 -25.35 -0.82
N ALA A 35 -7.95 -26.21 -1.77
CA ALA A 35 -7.67 -26.02 -3.18
C ALA A 35 -8.42 -24.80 -3.75
N ALA A 36 -9.61 -24.49 -3.27
CA ALA A 36 -10.33 -23.26 -3.65
C ALA A 36 -9.60 -22.01 -3.11
N GLU A 37 -9.13 -22.04 -1.86
CA GLU A 37 -8.39 -20.93 -1.27
C GLU A 37 -7.02 -20.70 -1.93
N LEU A 38 -6.30 -21.75 -2.29
CA LEU A 38 -5.08 -21.63 -3.07
C LEU A 38 -5.33 -20.96 -4.43
N ARG A 39 -6.39 -21.37 -5.14
CA ARG A 39 -6.78 -20.72 -6.41
C ARG A 39 -7.15 -19.25 -6.19
N ARG A 40 -7.85 -18.93 -5.09
CA ARG A 40 -8.23 -17.56 -4.74
C ARG A 40 -6.99 -16.70 -4.49
N TYR A 41 -6.03 -17.20 -3.70
CA TYR A 41 -4.75 -16.53 -3.46
C TYR A 41 -3.96 -16.32 -4.75
N GLU A 42 -3.78 -17.36 -5.55
CA GLU A 42 -3.02 -17.27 -6.81
C GLU A 42 -3.65 -16.30 -7.82
N ASN A 43 -4.97 -16.22 -7.89
CA ASN A 43 -5.66 -15.25 -8.75
C ASN A 43 -5.43 -13.82 -8.28
N VAL A 44 -5.51 -13.58 -6.96
CA VAL A 44 -5.24 -12.26 -6.37
C VAL A 44 -3.78 -11.87 -6.57
N LYS A 45 -2.84 -12.79 -6.34
CA LYS A 45 -1.40 -12.58 -6.58
C LYS A 45 -1.12 -12.15 -8.02
N LYS A 46 -1.66 -12.86 -9.01
CA LYS A 46 -1.50 -12.52 -10.43
C LYS A 46 -2.06 -11.14 -10.74
N LYS A 47 -3.25 -10.84 -10.22
CA LYS A 47 -3.89 -9.53 -10.40
C LYS A 47 -3.08 -8.43 -9.74
N PHE A 48 -2.60 -8.63 -8.51
CA PHE A 48 -1.75 -7.69 -7.79
C PHE A 48 -0.49 -7.32 -8.60
N ILE A 49 0.19 -8.33 -9.16
CA ILE A 49 1.40 -8.11 -9.96
C ILE A 49 1.07 -7.28 -11.20
N ALA A 50 0.02 -7.65 -11.94
CA ALA A 50 -0.39 -6.95 -13.15
C ALA A 50 -0.80 -5.49 -12.85
N ASP A 51 -1.62 -5.26 -11.84
CA ASP A 51 -2.08 -3.93 -11.44
C ASP A 51 -0.88 -3.07 -10.98
N THR A 52 0.06 -3.66 -10.22
CA THR A 52 1.25 -2.95 -9.74
C THR A 52 2.20 -2.61 -10.89
N GLN A 53 2.39 -3.50 -11.86
CA GLN A 53 3.18 -3.21 -13.06
C GLN A 53 2.59 -2.06 -13.86
N ASN A 54 1.27 -2.03 -14.06
CA ASN A 54 0.59 -0.92 -14.73
C ASN A 54 0.81 0.40 -14.01
N ILE A 55 0.71 0.42 -12.67
CA ILE A 55 1.00 1.62 -11.86
C ILE A 55 2.44 2.09 -12.06
N ILE A 56 3.41 1.18 -12.04
CA ILE A 56 4.84 1.51 -12.26
C ILE A 56 5.05 2.10 -13.66
N GLU A 57 4.41 1.55 -14.69
CA GLU A 57 4.51 2.09 -16.05
C GLU A 57 3.92 3.49 -16.17
N GLU A 58 2.79 3.75 -15.51
CA GLU A 58 2.17 5.08 -15.45
C GLU A 58 3.08 6.10 -14.72
N LEU A 59 3.68 5.69 -13.60
CA LEU A 59 4.62 6.54 -12.85
C LEU A 59 5.85 6.89 -13.68
N LYS A 60 6.43 5.93 -14.40
CA LYS A 60 7.58 6.17 -15.30
C LYS A 60 7.27 7.18 -16.42
N LYS A 61 6.01 7.27 -16.86
CA LYS A 61 5.57 8.27 -17.82
C LYS A 61 5.44 9.67 -17.21
N LYS A 62 5.07 9.76 -15.92
CA LYS A 62 4.81 11.01 -15.19
C LYS A 62 6.06 11.58 -14.50
N LEU A 63 6.94 10.72 -14.03
CA LEU A 63 8.10 11.04 -13.20
C LEU A 63 9.40 10.64 -13.92
N LYS A 64 10.55 11.16 -13.45
CA LYS A 64 11.86 10.81 -14.02
C LYS A 64 12.21 9.35 -13.74
N GLU A 65 13.00 8.71 -14.61
CA GLU A 65 13.65 7.42 -14.36
C GLU A 65 14.36 7.44 -13.00
N ASN A 66 14.10 6.46 -12.13
CA ASN A 66 14.56 6.30 -10.73
C ASN A 66 13.69 6.98 -9.65
N ASP A 67 12.40 7.11 -9.88
CA ASP A 67 11.50 7.50 -8.80
C ASP A 67 11.44 6.44 -7.70
N LYS A 68 11.60 6.91 -6.43
CA LYS A 68 11.60 6.03 -5.25
C LYS A 68 10.29 5.25 -5.09
N THR A 69 9.17 5.83 -5.51
CA THR A 69 7.85 5.19 -5.42
C THR A 69 7.77 3.96 -6.34
N SER A 70 8.27 4.08 -7.57
CA SER A 70 8.37 2.95 -8.50
C SER A 70 9.23 1.81 -7.95
N LEU A 71 10.34 2.14 -7.26
CA LEU A 71 11.21 1.14 -6.63
C LEU A 71 10.50 0.41 -5.47
N VAL A 72 9.73 1.12 -4.66
CA VAL A 72 8.95 0.51 -3.58
C VAL A 72 7.92 -0.46 -4.13
N LEU A 73 7.16 -0.05 -5.16
CA LEU A 73 6.19 -0.92 -5.81
C LEU A 73 6.85 -2.14 -6.48
N GLN A 74 8.01 -1.96 -7.09
CA GLN A 74 8.79 -3.07 -7.64
C GLN A 74 9.24 -4.06 -6.55
N ASN A 75 9.66 -3.55 -5.39
CA ASN A 75 10.01 -4.40 -4.25
C ASN A 75 8.81 -5.20 -3.72
N GLN A 76 7.60 -4.65 -3.76
CA GLN A 76 6.39 -5.40 -3.40
C GLN A 76 6.11 -6.56 -4.36
N ILE A 77 6.39 -6.37 -5.67
CA ILE A 77 6.30 -7.47 -6.64
C ILE A 77 7.33 -8.56 -6.27
N TYR A 78 8.58 -8.21 -5.98
CA TYR A 78 9.59 -9.18 -5.58
C TYR A 78 9.22 -9.93 -4.29
N LEU A 79 8.64 -9.24 -3.31
CA LEU A 79 8.18 -9.87 -2.07
C LEU A 79 7.08 -10.90 -2.32
N ILE A 80 6.05 -10.54 -3.11
CA ILE A 80 4.95 -11.46 -3.39
C ILE A 80 5.35 -12.61 -4.33
N GLU A 81 6.41 -12.46 -5.10
CA GLU A 81 7.01 -13.51 -5.94
C GLU A 81 8.06 -14.34 -5.20
N ASP A 82 8.47 -13.92 -3.99
CA ASP A 82 9.45 -14.65 -3.20
C ASP A 82 8.99 -16.07 -2.88
N ILE A 83 9.89 -17.04 -3.10
CA ILE A 83 9.59 -18.46 -2.97
C ILE A 83 9.24 -18.82 -1.53
N GLU A 84 10.01 -18.32 -0.55
CA GLU A 84 9.81 -18.66 0.86
C GLU A 84 8.51 -18.05 1.38
N MET A 85 8.22 -16.80 1.04
CA MET A 85 6.96 -16.15 1.39
C MET A 85 5.75 -16.90 0.81
N ASN A 86 5.84 -17.31 -0.45
CA ASN A 86 4.77 -18.09 -1.09
C ASN A 86 4.60 -19.47 -0.47
N GLN A 87 5.68 -20.20 -0.20
CA GLN A 87 5.63 -21.50 0.48
C GLN A 87 5.01 -21.38 1.87
N GLN A 88 5.25 -20.28 2.58
CA GLN A 88 4.68 -20.07 3.90
C GLN A 88 3.18 -19.79 3.82
N ILE A 89 2.72 -18.93 2.89
CA ILE A 89 1.29 -18.67 2.67
C ILE A 89 0.57 -19.96 2.25
N THR A 90 1.09 -20.66 1.24
CA THR A 90 0.46 -21.90 0.75
C THR A 90 0.50 -23.00 1.82
N GLY A 91 1.57 -23.09 2.60
CA GLY A 91 1.70 -24.01 3.72
C GLY A 91 0.64 -23.79 4.82
N PHE A 92 0.33 -22.54 5.16
CA PHE A 92 -0.75 -22.22 6.09
C PHE A 92 -2.12 -22.63 5.54
N ILE A 93 -2.36 -22.45 4.23
CA ILE A 93 -3.61 -22.87 3.60
C ILE A 93 -3.71 -24.40 3.57
N GLU A 94 -2.67 -25.10 3.11
CA GLU A 94 -2.71 -26.56 2.91
C GLU A 94 -2.67 -27.36 4.21
N ASN A 95 -1.81 -26.97 5.17
CA ASN A 95 -1.53 -27.78 6.35
C ASN A 95 -2.33 -27.34 7.58
N GLU A 96 -2.62 -26.01 7.70
CA GLU A 96 -3.39 -25.49 8.81
C GLU A 96 -4.84 -25.16 8.44
N HIS A 97 -5.23 -25.37 7.17
CA HIS A 97 -6.56 -25.11 6.63
C HIS A 97 -7.03 -23.66 6.82
N LEU A 98 -6.10 -22.70 6.87
CA LEU A 98 -6.45 -21.29 6.96
C LEU A 98 -7.02 -20.79 5.63
N CYS A 99 -7.99 -19.87 5.69
CA CYS A 99 -8.38 -19.11 4.51
C CYS A 99 -7.22 -18.26 3.99
N ALA A 100 -7.26 -17.86 2.73
CA ALA A 100 -6.19 -17.07 2.10
C ALA A 100 -5.91 -15.76 2.84
N ASP A 101 -6.96 -15.09 3.37
CA ASP A 101 -6.84 -13.85 4.15
C ASP A 101 -5.97 -14.07 5.40
N ALA A 102 -6.29 -15.10 6.21
CA ALA A 102 -5.54 -15.43 7.42
C ALA A 102 -4.10 -15.86 7.13
N ALA A 103 -3.89 -16.63 6.06
CA ALA A 103 -2.56 -17.09 5.66
C ALA A 103 -1.66 -15.91 5.24
N VAL A 104 -2.19 -14.96 4.45
CA VAL A 104 -1.49 -13.75 4.04
C VAL A 104 -1.20 -12.85 5.25
N ASP A 105 -2.20 -12.57 6.09
CA ASP A 105 -2.03 -11.73 7.27
C ASP A 105 -0.94 -12.28 8.19
N ARG A 106 -1.01 -13.58 8.50
CA ARG A 106 -0.05 -14.23 9.37
C ARG A 106 1.37 -14.22 8.81
N THR A 107 1.53 -14.50 7.52
CA THR A 107 2.84 -14.47 6.87
C THR A 107 3.42 -13.06 6.86
N CYS A 108 2.65 -12.06 6.41
CA CYS A 108 3.13 -10.68 6.40
C CYS A 108 3.48 -10.17 7.79
N SER A 109 2.68 -10.52 8.82
CA SER A 109 2.97 -10.16 10.21
C SER A 109 4.28 -10.78 10.70
N LEU A 110 4.55 -12.05 10.39
CA LEU A 110 5.83 -12.70 10.72
C LEU A 110 7.03 -11.99 10.08
N TYR A 111 6.94 -11.61 8.81
CA TYR A 111 8.01 -10.88 8.13
C TYR A 111 8.18 -9.47 8.70
N ALA A 112 7.08 -8.77 9.02
CA ALA A 112 7.13 -7.46 9.65
C ALA A 112 7.83 -7.52 11.03
N ASP A 113 7.52 -8.52 11.85
CA ASP A 113 8.15 -8.73 13.15
C ASP A 113 9.66 -9.03 13.02
N ILE A 114 10.04 -9.86 12.04
CA ILE A 114 11.46 -10.16 11.77
C ILE A 114 12.20 -8.86 11.41
N PHE A 115 11.68 -8.05 10.48
CA PHE A 115 12.34 -6.81 10.09
C PHE A 115 12.35 -5.77 11.21
N ALA A 116 11.28 -5.66 11.99
CA ALA A 116 11.24 -4.78 13.16
C ALA A 116 12.29 -5.15 14.21
N SER A 117 12.60 -6.44 14.37
CA SER A 117 13.60 -6.93 15.33
C SER A 117 15.04 -6.56 14.99
N LEU A 118 15.31 -6.14 13.75
CA LEU A 118 16.67 -5.82 13.28
C LEU A 118 17.14 -4.40 13.63
N ASP A 119 16.31 -3.60 14.33
CA ASP A 119 16.62 -2.26 14.88
C ASP A 119 17.40 -1.35 13.91
N SER A 120 16.92 -1.24 12.69
CA SER A 120 17.53 -0.46 11.62
C SER A 120 16.50 0.39 10.91
N GLU A 121 16.81 1.67 10.64
CA GLU A 121 15.90 2.57 9.91
C GLU A 121 15.51 2.01 8.53
N VAL A 122 16.45 1.34 7.85
CA VAL A 122 16.18 0.69 6.57
C VAL A 122 15.21 -0.47 6.73
N MET A 123 15.33 -1.24 7.82
CA MET A 123 14.41 -2.35 8.09
C MET A 123 13.03 -1.87 8.54
N ASN A 124 12.95 -0.75 9.26
CA ASN A 124 11.66 -0.12 9.58
C ASN A 124 10.90 0.34 8.32
N GLN A 125 11.62 0.79 7.29
CA GLN A 125 11.01 1.07 5.98
C GLN A 125 10.46 -0.21 5.33
N ARG A 126 11.15 -1.35 5.46
CA ARG A 126 10.67 -2.65 4.97
C ARG A 126 9.41 -3.13 5.69
N VAL A 127 9.28 -2.85 6.99
CA VAL A 127 8.03 -3.12 7.72
C VAL A 127 6.85 -2.38 7.06
N ALA A 128 7.03 -1.09 6.76
CA ALA A 128 5.99 -0.31 6.09
C ALA A 128 5.63 -0.85 4.70
N ASP A 129 6.63 -1.32 3.93
CA ASP A 129 6.42 -1.93 2.62
C ASP A 129 5.59 -3.23 2.72
N ILE A 130 5.86 -4.05 3.75
CA ILE A 130 5.11 -5.29 4.00
C ILE A 130 3.68 -4.99 4.47
N GLU A 131 3.50 -4.00 5.33
CA GLU A 131 2.16 -3.60 5.77
C GLU A 131 1.30 -3.07 4.61
N ASP A 132 1.89 -2.30 3.69
CA ASP A 132 1.20 -1.86 2.46
C ASP A 132 0.87 -3.06 1.56
N LEU A 133 1.82 -3.98 1.33
CA LEU A 133 1.58 -5.22 0.60
C LEU A 133 0.43 -6.02 1.20
N LYS A 134 0.46 -6.25 2.53
CA LYS A 134 -0.58 -6.95 3.27
C LYS A 134 -1.94 -6.31 3.04
N HIS A 135 -2.04 -5.00 3.28
CA HIS A 135 -3.28 -4.25 3.13
C HIS A 135 -3.86 -4.38 1.72
N ARG A 136 -3.04 -4.26 0.68
CA ARG A 136 -3.47 -4.38 -0.71
C ARG A 136 -3.97 -5.78 -1.05
N ILE A 137 -3.23 -6.83 -0.64
CA ILE A 137 -3.64 -8.22 -0.89
C ILE A 137 -4.95 -8.55 -0.17
N LEU A 138 -5.08 -8.16 1.10
CA LEU A 138 -6.31 -8.37 1.87
C LEU A 138 -7.50 -7.60 1.28
N SER A 139 -7.29 -6.37 0.81
CA SER A 139 -8.32 -5.59 0.10
C SER A 139 -8.81 -6.34 -1.14
N MET A 140 -7.90 -6.88 -1.94
CA MET A 140 -8.23 -7.63 -3.14
C MET A 140 -8.92 -8.98 -2.81
N LEU A 141 -8.50 -9.67 -1.74
CA LEU A 141 -9.14 -10.89 -1.26
C LEU A 141 -10.57 -10.63 -0.75
N SER A 142 -10.78 -9.51 -0.07
CA SER A 142 -12.11 -9.13 0.44
C SER A 142 -13.05 -8.60 -0.65
N GLY A 143 -12.54 -8.36 -1.86
CA GLY A 143 -13.31 -7.73 -2.94
C GLY A 143 -13.63 -6.25 -2.69
N ASN A 144 -12.94 -5.62 -1.73
CA ASN A 144 -13.08 -4.19 -1.48
C ASN A 144 -12.46 -3.39 -2.61
N VAL A 145 -13.18 -2.41 -3.11
CA VAL A 145 -12.69 -1.48 -4.12
C VAL A 145 -11.85 -0.43 -3.39
N THR A 146 -10.59 -0.31 -3.73
CA THR A 146 -9.76 0.83 -3.32
C THR A 146 -10.34 2.12 -3.88
N VAL A 147 -10.24 3.21 -3.12
CA VAL A 147 -10.71 4.52 -3.59
C VAL A 147 -9.97 4.88 -4.88
N ASP A 148 -10.72 5.14 -5.94
CA ASP A 148 -10.16 5.58 -7.22
C ASP A 148 -9.78 7.07 -7.13
N LEU A 149 -8.50 7.36 -7.11
CA LEU A 149 -7.95 8.71 -7.09
C LEU A 149 -7.43 9.17 -8.47
N SER A 150 -7.73 8.42 -9.53
CA SER A 150 -7.25 8.72 -10.88
C SER A 150 -8.02 9.86 -11.56
N ASN A 151 -9.19 10.22 -11.05
CA ASN A 151 -10.05 11.27 -11.60
C ASN A 151 -10.63 12.12 -10.48
N LEU A 152 -9.86 13.10 -10.02
CA LEU A 152 -10.23 13.99 -8.93
C LEU A 152 -10.85 15.30 -9.46
N GLU A 153 -11.69 15.92 -8.65
CA GLU A 153 -12.14 17.28 -8.93
C GLU A 153 -10.99 18.30 -8.75
N PRO A 154 -10.98 19.40 -9.51
CA PRO A 154 -9.99 20.46 -9.31
C PRO A 154 -9.96 20.96 -7.86
N ASP A 155 -8.79 21.41 -7.41
CA ASP A 155 -8.57 21.95 -6.08
C ASP A 155 -8.90 20.98 -4.93
N THR A 156 -8.59 19.69 -5.12
CA THR A 156 -8.80 18.66 -4.09
C THR A 156 -7.67 18.67 -3.06
N ILE A 157 -8.03 18.66 -1.78
CA ILE A 157 -7.14 18.40 -0.65
C ILE A 157 -7.40 16.98 -0.16
N ILE A 158 -6.41 16.11 -0.27
CA ILE A 158 -6.48 14.73 0.23
C ILE A 158 -6.32 14.74 1.74
N VAL A 159 -7.25 14.11 2.43
CA VAL A 159 -7.20 13.90 3.89
C VAL A 159 -7.27 12.40 4.15
N ALA A 160 -6.23 11.82 4.73
CA ALA A 160 -6.16 10.39 4.97
C ALA A 160 -5.53 10.09 6.34
N LYS A 161 -5.83 8.93 6.90
CA LYS A 161 -5.14 8.45 8.09
C LYS A 161 -3.68 8.13 7.77
N GLN A 162 -3.45 7.47 6.67
CA GLN A 162 -2.13 7.15 6.12
C GLN A 162 -2.25 7.07 4.59
N LEU A 163 -1.21 7.50 3.88
CA LEU A 163 -1.16 7.37 2.43
C LEU A 163 -0.11 6.35 2.04
N HIS A 164 -0.57 5.23 1.55
CA HIS A 164 0.27 4.15 1.07
C HIS A 164 0.86 4.45 -0.32
N PRO A 165 2.02 3.87 -0.69
CA PRO A 165 2.65 4.08 -1.98
C PRO A 165 1.73 3.79 -3.17
N SER A 166 0.92 2.75 -3.08
CA SER A 166 -0.04 2.36 -4.10
C SER A 166 -1.13 3.41 -4.34
N VAL A 167 -1.62 4.05 -3.27
CA VAL A 167 -2.63 5.09 -3.33
C VAL A 167 -2.05 6.36 -3.96
N THR A 168 -0.87 6.77 -3.49
CA THR A 168 -0.18 7.97 -4.02
C THR A 168 0.24 7.83 -5.47
N ALA A 169 0.60 6.63 -5.90
CA ALA A 169 0.99 6.33 -7.27
C ALA A 169 -0.19 6.44 -8.27
N ALA A 170 -1.39 6.05 -7.85
CA ALA A 170 -2.60 6.12 -8.67
C ALA A 170 -3.27 7.51 -8.68
N MET A 171 -2.79 8.45 -7.86
CA MET A 171 -3.42 9.75 -7.65
C MET A 171 -3.30 10.67 -8.86
N ASP A 172 -4.39 11.38 -9.18
CA ASP A 172 -4.39 12.48 -10.14
C ASP A 172 -3.76 13.74 -9.53
N THR A 173 -2.44 13.80 -9.62
CA THR A 173 -1.63 14.86 -9.02
C THR A 173 -1.87 16.26 -9.60
N LYS A 174 -2.58 16.39 -10.73
CA LYS A 174 -2.88 17.68 -11.35
C LYS A 174 -3.97 18.44 -10.61
N HIS A 175 -4.86 17.71 -9.95
CA HIS A 175 -6.01 18.27 -9.26
C HIS A 175 -5.83 18.33 -7.74
N VAL A 176 -4.70 17.81 -7.22
CA VAL A 176 -4.39 17.84 -5.78
C VAL A 176 -3.62 19.09 -5.42
N VAL A 177 -4.19 19.91 -4.56
CA VAL A 177 -3.59 21.16 -4.07
C VAL A 177 -3.08 21.07 -2.63
N GLY A 178 -3.28 19.94 -1.94
CA GLY A 178 -2.78 19.72 -0.59
C GLY A 178 -2.96 18.28 -0.12
N ILE A 179 -2.13 17.86 0.83
CA ILE A 179 -2.19 16.54 1.47
C ILE A 179 -2.14 16.71 2.98
N ILE A 180 -3.07 16.06 3.68
CA ILE A 180 -3.12 15.97 5.14
C ILE A 180 -3.13 14.50 5.52
N ALA A 181 -2.11 14.04 6.24
CA ALA A 181 -2.03 12.67 6.74
C ALA A 181 -1.93 12.66 8.28
N GLU A 182 -2.73 11.82 8.93
CA GLU A 182 -2.64 11.65 10.39
C GLU A 182 -1.36 10.92 10.79
N LYS A 183 -0.97 9.92 10.00
CA LYS A 183 0.23 9.12 10.20
C LYS A 183 1.23 9.35 9.06
N GLY A 184 2.48 9.33 9.42
CA GLY A 184 3.60 9.55 8.51
C GLY A 184 4.57 10.55 9.11
N GLY A 185 5.64 10.83 8.42
CA GLY A 185 6.66 11.80 8.82
C GLY A 185 7.40 12.32 7.60
N GLU A 186 8.47 13.07 7.81
CA GLU A 186 9.27 13.66 6.73
C GLU A 186 9.82 12.62 5.72
N THR A 187 10.00 11.38 6.15
CA THR A 187 10.51 10.27 5.34
C THR A 187 9.41 9.38 4.75
N SER A 188 8.14 9.68 5.03
CA SER A 188 7.02 8.90 4.47
C SER A 188 6.92 9.03 2.94
N HIS A 189 6.37 8.03 2.28
CA HIS A 189 6.15 8.05 0.83
C HIS A 189 5.30 9.25 0.39
N ALA A 190 4.24 9.56 1.14
CA ALA A 190 3.41 10.74 0.90
C ALA A 190 4.21 12.05 0.95
N ALA A 191 5.08 12.20 1.96
CA ALA A 191 5.92 13.37 2.11
C ALA A 191 6.98 13.49 1.00
N ILE A 192 7.57 12.38 0.58
CA ILE A 192 8.53 12.34 -0.53
C ILE A 192 7.86 12.74 -1.84
N LEU A 193 6.69 12.17 -2.13
CA LEU A 193 5.92 12.48 -3.33
C LEU A 193 5.45 13.94 -3.32
N ALA A 194 4.89 14.40 -2.20
CA ALA A 194 4.43 15.78 -2.06
C ALA A 194 5.54 16.78 -2.34
N ARG A 195 6.76 16.56 -1.82
CA ARG A 195 7.93 17.39 -2.13
C ARG A 195 8.34 17.32 -3.60
N ALA A 196 8.32 16.13 -4.21
CA ALA A 196 8.69 15.94 -5.61
C ALA A 196 7.73 16.64 -6.58
N LEU A 197 6.46 16.76 -6.19
CA LEU A 197 5.38 17.39 -6.94
C LEU A 197 5.07 18.83 -6.50
N GLU A 198 5.81 19.35 -5.51
CA GLU A 198 5.60 20.68 -4.92
C GLU A 198 4.18 20.88 -4.35
N ILE A 199 3.54 19.81 -3.90
CA ILE A 199 2.22 19.84 -3.25
C ILE A 199 2.41 20.11 -1.76
N PRO A 200 1.73 21.12 -1.15
CA PRO A 200 1.74 21.35 0.29
C PRO A 200 1.28 20.12 1.06
N ALA A 201 2.03 19.73 2.13
CA ALA A 201 1.69 18.53 2.90
C ALA A 201 2.00 18.67 4.40
N VAL A 202 1.13 18.16 5.25
CA VAL A 202 1.25 18.06 6.70
C VAL A 202 0.85 16.67 7.19
#